data_47f94b8c795033ebf8d5fbca2b42aeb3
#
_entry.id   47f94b8c795033ebf8d5fbca2b42aeb3
#
_cell.length_a   1.000
_cell.length_b   1.000
_cell.length_c   1.000
_cell.angle_alpha   90.00
_cell.angle_beta   90.00
_cell.angle_gamma   90.00
#
_symmetry.space_group_name_H-M   'P 1'
#
loop_
_entity.id
_entity.type
_entity.pdbx_description
1 polymer ?
#
loop_
_entity_poly.entity_id
_entity_poly.type
_entity_poly.pdbx_seq_one_letter_code
_entity_poly.pdbx_strand_id
1 'polypeptide(L)'
;MLHIEAQITVKKEQTEAFLQAAKEVIAASRAEAGNHGYELVQSTENETVFYMLEKWADMEAIQQHNDSEHFKKFQKLAADFVANELEISVLTPLAR
;
A
#
# COMPACT_ATOMS: atom_id res chain seq x y z
N MET A 1 11.07 5.95 -12.82
CA MET A 1 9.86 5.53 -12.06
C MET A 1 10.22 4.45 -11.06
N LEU A 2 9.69 4.56 -9.86
CA LEU A 2 9.94 3.58 -8.80
C LEU A 2 8.69 2.78 -8.50
N HIS A 3 8.89 1.54 -8.08
CA HIS A 3 7.80 0.65 -7.68
C HIS A 3 7.87 0.38 -6.19
N ILE A 4 6.72 0.27 -5.55
CA ILE A 4 6.64 -0.22 -4.18
C ILE A 4 5.79 -1.48 -4.16
N GLU A 5 6.26 -2.48 -3.45
CA GLU A 5 5.49 -3.67 -3.13
C GLU A 5 5.41 -3.78 -1.62
N ALA A 6 4.21 -3.70 -1.08
CA ALA A 6 3.98 -3.81 0.35
C ALA A 6 3.15 -5.05 0.63
N GLN A 7 3.73 -6.02 1.32
CA GLN A 7 3.02 -7.23 1.72
C GLN A 7 2.32 -6.98 3.06
N ILE A 8 1.03 -7.24 3.09
CA ILE A 8 0.18 -6.98 4.24
C ILE A 8 -0.55 -8.26 4.62
N THR A 9 -0.22 -8.81 5.79
CA THR A 9 -0.94 -9.98 6.30
C THR A 9 -1.98 -9.49 7.31
N VAL A 10 -3.25 -9.73 7.01
CA VAL A 10 -4.37 -9.19 7.78
C VAL A 10 -4.95 -10.27 8.68
N LYS A 11 -5.39 -9.88 9.88
CA LYS A 11 -6.15 -10.78 10.75
C LYS A 11 -7.46 -11.12 10.05
N LYS A 12 -7.80 -12.39 9.97
CA LYS A 12 -8.96 -12.84 9.20
C LYS A 12 -10.24 -12.11 9.58
N GLU A 13 -10.49 -11.92 10.87
CA GLU A 13 -11.68 -11.24 11.37
C GLU A 13 -11.70 -9.74 11.09
N GLN A 14 -10.57 -9.18 10.66
CA GLN A 14 -10.45 -7.76 10.35
C GLN A 14 -10.44 -7.48 8.84
N THR A 15 -10.63 -8.50 8.02
CA THR A 15 -10.52 -8.37 6.55
C THR A 15 -11.44 -7.29 5.99
N GLU A 16 -12.72 -7.28 6.37
CA GLU A 16 -13.66 -6.28 5.85
C GLU A 16 -13.28 -4.85 6.25
N ALA A 17 -12.86 -4.66 7.51
CA ALA A 17 -12.43 -3.35 7.98
C ALA A 17 -11.17 -2.89 7.24
N PHE A 18 -10.24 -3.83 6.99
CA PHE A 18 -9.04 -3.55 6.20
C PHE A 18 -9.40 -3.11 4.79
N LEU A 19 -10.29 -3.82 4.12
CA LEU A 19 -10.68 -3.51 2.74
C LEU A 19 -11.33 -2.12 2.64
N GLN A 20 -12.13 -1.73 3.63
CA GLN A 20 -12.73 -0.40 3.66
C GLN A 20 -11.68 0.69 3.82
N ALA A 21 -10.73 0.50 4.75
CA ALA A 21 -9.64 1.46 4.94
C ALA A 21 -8.73 1.54 3.70
N ALA A 22 -8.46 0.39 3.06
CA ALA A 22 -7.65 0.33 1.85
C ALA A 22 -8.31 1.10 0.70
N LYS A 23 -9.63 1.00 0.57
CA LYS A 23 -10.37 1.71 -0.48
C LYS A 23 -10.15 3.22 -0.42
N GLU A 24 -10.16 3.78 0.79
CA GLU A 24 -9.92 5.21 0.99
C GLU A 24 -8.50 5.62 0.64
N VAL A 25 -7.50 4.88 1.13
CA VAL A 25 -6.10 5.23 0.87
C VAL A 25 -5.75 5.06 -0.60
N ILE A 26 -6.34 4.08 -1.27
CA ILE A 26 -6.13 3.85 -2.70
C ILE A 26 -6.64 5.05 -3.50
N ALA A 27 -7.88 5.48 -3.24
CA ALA A 27 -8.48 6.60 -3.96
C ALA A 27 -7.67 7.89 -3.76
N ALA A 28 -7.30 8.19 -2.52
CA ALA A 28 -6.54 9.39 -2.21
C ALA A 28 -5.12 9.35 -2.79
N SER A 29 -4.49 8.17 -2.76
CA SER A 29 -3.12 8.01 -3.29
C SER A 29 -3.09 8.14 -4.81
N ARG A 30 -4.10 7.61 -5.49
CA ARG A 30 -4.21 7.75 -6.95
C ARG A 30 -4.37 9.21 -7.38
N ALA A 31 -4.87 10.07 -6.52
CA ALA A 31 -5.03 11.50 -6.79
C ALA A 31 -3.73 12.29 -6.60
N GLU A 32 -2.70 11.70 -6.01
CA GLU A 32 -1.41 12.37 -5.83
C GLU A 32 -0.71 12.55 -7.17
N ALA A 33 -0.13 13.75 -7.39
CA ALA A 33 0.46 14.10 -8.68
C ALA A 33 1.57 13.14 -9.12
N GLY A 34 2.36 12.62 -8.19
CA GLY A 34 3.46 11.71 -8.49
C GLY A 34 3.08 10.25 -8.58
N ASN A 35 1.79 9.91 -8.39
CA ASN A 35 1.36 8.52 -8.46
C ASN A 35 1.02 8.09 -9.88
N HIS A 36 1.56 6.94 -10.29
CA HIS A 36 1.31 6.35 -11.61
C HIS A 36 0.63 4.98 -11.52
N GLY A 37 0.33 4.52 -10.32
CA GLY A 37 -0.38 3.27 -10.09
C GLY A 37 -0.44 2.96 -8.61
N TYR A 38 -1.59 2.44 -8.17
CA TYR A 38 -1.80 2.09 -6.78
C TYR A 38 -2.90 1.04 -6.75
N GLU A 39 -2.53 -0.21 -6.53
CA GLU A 39 -3.45 -1.34 -6.67
C GLU A 39 -3.28 -2.32 -5.53
N LEU A 40 -4.39 -2.77 -4.96
CA LEU A 40 -4.39 -3.83 -3.95
C LEU A 40 -4.70 -5.15 -4.62
N VAL A 41 -3.85 -6.14 -4.39
CA VAL A 41 -4.05 -7.49 -4.90
C VAL A 41 -3.98 -8.48 -3.74
N GLN A 42 -4.53 -9.67 -3.95
CA GLN A 42 -4.61 -10.70 -2.92
C GLN A 42 -3.84 -11.95 -3.38
N SER A 43 -3.17 -12.61 -2.44
CA SER A 43 -2.50 -13.88 -2.73
C SER A 43 -3.53 -14.92 -3.19
N THR A 44 -3.18 -15.69 -4.21
CA THR A 44 -4.02 -16.80 -4.68
C THR A 44 -3.98 -18.00 -3.75
N GLU A 45 -3.00 -18.03 -2.85
CA GLU A 45 -2.78 -19.17 -1.95
C GLU A 45 -3.23 -18.92 -0.52
N ASN A 46 -3.28 -17.65 -0.10
CA ASN A 46 -3.64 -17.29 1.26
C ASN A 46 -4.53 -16.04 1.26
N GLU A 47 -5.79 -16.22 1.61
CA GLU A 47 -6.80 -15.15 1.58
C GLU A 47 -6.54 -14.00 2.55
N THR A 48 -5.63 -14.17 3.51
CA THR A 48 -5.29 -13.11 4.47
C THR A 48 -4.07 -12.30 4.06
N VAL A 49 -3.43 -12.66 2.96
CA VAL A 49 -2.23 -11.97 2.46
C VAL A 49 -2.56 -11.11 1.27
N PHE A 50 -2.25 -9.82 1.39
CA PHE A 50 -2.48 -8.82 0.35
C PHE A 50 -1.17 -8.13 0.01
N TYR A 51 -1.13 -7.56 -1.19
CA TYR A 51 0.01 -6.75 -1.63
C TYR A 51 -0.53 -5.44 -2.17
N MET A 52 0.08 -4.34 -1.75
CA MET A 52 -0.17 -3.05 -2.38
C MET A 52 0.94 -2.86 -3.42
N LEU A 53 0.55 -2.73 -4.68
CA LEU A 53 1.47 -2.52 -5.79
C LEU A 53 1.38 -1.06 -6.21
N GLU A 54 2.49 -0.34 -6.15
CA GLU A 54 2.49 1.11 -6.34
C GLU A 54 3.55 1.52 -7.35
N LYS A 55 3.27 2.58 -8.09
CA LYS A 55 4.23 3.20 -9.01
C LYS A 55 4.29 4.69 -8.72
N TRP A 56 5.50 5.20 -8.54
CA TRP A 56 5.74 6.59 -8.20
C TRP A 56 6.77 7.21 -9.15
N ALA A 57 6.63 8.49 -9.45
CA ALA A 57 7.51 9.19 -10.38
C ALA A 57 8.98 9.13 -9.92
N ASP A 58 9.21 9.35 -8.62
CA ASP A 58 10.55 9.40 -8.02
C ASP A 58 10.47 9.28 -6.50
N MET A 59 11.61 9.37 -5.83
CA MET A 59 11.68 9.30 -4.36
C MET A 59 10.95 10.45 -3.69
N GLU A 60 10.95 11.62 -4.30
CA GLU A 60 10.25 12.79 -3.74
C GLU A 60 8.75 12.52 -3.67
N ALA A 61 8.19 11.92 -4.72
CA ALA A 61 6.77 11.55 -4.74
C ALA A 61 6.45 10.54 -3.63
N ILE A 62 7.34 9.58 -3.39
CA ILE A 62 7.18 8.60 -2.31
C ILE A 62 7.20 9.30 -0.95
N GLN A 63 8.12 10.25 -0.75
CA GLN A 63 8.21 11.02 0.48
C GLN A 63 6.93 11.82 0.74
N GLN A 64 6.42 12.47 -0.29
CA GLN A 64 5.17 13.23 -0.19
C GLN A 64 4.01 12.32 0.18
N HIS A 65 3.96 11.11 -0.42
CA HIS A 65 2.96 10.12 -0.08
C HIS A 65 3.06 9.70 1.39
N ASN A 66 4.26 9.40 1.86
CA ASN A 66 4.49 8.99 3.25
C ASN A 66 4.08 10.07 4.25
N ASP A 67 4.17 11.34 3.85
CA ASP A 67 3.82 12.48 4.70
C ASP A 67 2.36 12.87 4.60
N SER A 68 1.60 12.25 3.69
CA SER A 68 0.20 12.61 3.47
C SER A 68 -0.70 12.19 4.62
N GLU A 69 -1.78 12.93 4.81
CA GLU A 69 -2.78 12.63 5.84
C GLU A 69 -3.43 11.27 5.62
N HIS A 70 -3.75 10.94 4.37
CA HIS A 70 -4.40 9.66 4.05
C HIS A 70 -3.49 8.47 4.31
N PHE A 71 -2.19 8.59 4.05
CA PHE A 71 -1.25 7.51 4.35
C PHE A 71 -1.08 7.32 5.85
N LYS A 72 -0.92 8.41 6.59
CA LYS A 72 -0.78 8.37 8.05
C LYS A 72 -2.01 7.77 8.70
N LYS A 73 -3.20 8.14 8.23
CA LYS A 73 -4.46 7.59 8.70
C LYS A 73 -4.51 6.08 8.45
N PHE A 74 -4.19 5.67 7.23
CA PHE A 74 -4.18 4.24 6.87
C PHE A 74 -3.19 3.47 7.72
N GLN A 75 -1.99 4.00 7.91
CA GLN A 75 -0.93 3.38 8.71
C GLN A 75 -1.38 3.15 10.15
N LYS A 76 -2.07 4.13 10.71
CA LYS A 76 -2.60 4.06 12.07
C LYS A 76 -3.69 2.99 12.20
N LEU A 77 -4.59 2.95 11.22
CA LEU A 77 -5.66 1.94 11.19
C LEU A 77 -5.08 0.55 10.93
N ALA A 78 -4.08 0.45 10.06
CA ALA A 78 -3.46 -0.82 9.70
C ALA A 78 -2.85 -1.52 10.91
N ALA A 79 -2.37 -0.78 11.89
CA ALA A 79 -1.81 -1.36 13.12
C ALA A 79 -2.80 -2.30 13.81
N ASP A 80 -4.11 -2.03 13.70
CA ASP A 80 -5.15 -2.86 14.29
C ASP A 80 -5.55 -4.04 13.41
N PHE A 81 -5.29 -3.97 12.11
CA PHE A 81 -5.73 -4.98 11.14
C PHE A 81 -4.69 -6.04 10.86
N VAL A 82 -3.40 -5.69 10.98
CA VAL A 82 -2.33 -6.58 10.53
C VAL A 82 -1.97 -7.62 11.58
N ALA A 83 -1.64 -8.81 11.10
CA ALA A 83 -1.18 -9.91 11.95
C ALA A 83 0.34 -9.83 12.17
N ASN A 84 1.07 -9.24 11.22
CA ASN A 84 2.52 -9.11 11.25
C ASN A 84 2.92 -7.71 10.81
N GLU A 85 4.19 -7.37 10.95
CA GLU A 85 4.70 -6.12 10.41
C GLU A 85 4.61 -6.13 8.89
N LEU A 86 4.40 -4.95 8.30
CA LEU A 86 4.38 -4.79 6.84
C LEU A 86 5.79 -5.03 6.29
N GLU A 87 5.85 -5.75 5.17
CA GLU A 87 7.10 -5.94 4.45
C GLU A 87 7.06 -5.08 3.21
N ILE A 88 7.81 -3.98 3.23
CA ILE A 88 7.80 -2.97 2.17
C ILE A 88 9.13 -3.00 1.41
N SER A 89 9.04 -3.13 0.10
CA SER A 89 10.20 -3.07 -0.79
C SER A 89 10.05 -1.91 -1.75
N VAL A 90 11.11 -1.12 -1.89
CA VAL A 90 11.16 -0.06 -2.91
C VAL A 90 12.06 -0.58 -4.02
N LEU A 91 11.51 -0.63 -5.23
CA LEU A 91 12.13 -1.30 -6.36
C LEU A 91 12.34 -0.33 -7.51
N THR A 92 13.44 -0.52 -8.23
CA THR A 92 13.71 0.26 -9.43
C THR A 92 13.71 -0.66 -10.66
N PRO A 93 13.14 -0.22 -11.78
CA PRO A 93 13.18 -1.02 -12.99
C PRO A 93 14.62 -1.30 -13.41
N LEU A 94 14.88 -2.52 -13.86
CA LEU A 94 16.20 -2.88 -14.34
C LEU A 94 16.32 -2.43 -15.80
N ALA A 95 17.20 -1.46 -16.04
CA ALA A 95 17.45 -0.95 -17.38
C ALA A 95 18.40 -1.88 -18.13
N ARG A 96 17.96 -2.41 -19.25
CA ARG A 96 18.75 -3.31 -20.09
C ARG A 96 18.54 -3.01 -21.55
#